data_756f253b47b92156eb4286e39614344f
#
_entry.id   756f253b47b92156eb4286e39614344f
#
_cell.length_a   1.000
_cell.length_b   1.000
_cell.length_c   1.000
_cell.angle_alpha   90.00
_cell.angle_beta   90.00
_cell.angle_gamma   90.00
#
_symmetry.space_group_name_H-M   'P 1'
#
loop_
_entity.id
_entity.type
_entity.pdbx_description
1 polymer ?
#
loop_
_entity_poly.entity_id
_entity_poly.type
_entity_poly.pdbx_seq_one_letter_code
_entity_poly.pdbx_strand_id
1 'polypeptide(L)'
;MSQFTELRVDLAQNEIPGAWYNIVADMPNKPAPAMGLDGKPASVEQMQAIFSDPILEQEMSCERWIKIPDEVRQIYAQWRPVPLCRAKRLEEFLETPVKIFYKYEGLSAAGSHKPNSAIAQAYYNKQAGVKRLVTETGAGQWGASLSYAGQMFGLGVRVYMVRVSYDQKVFRRTTMQTWGAEVFASPSKNTKAGRAALEKDANCRGSLGLAISEAVEEVLNDKNACYALGSVMNHVCMHQSVMGLEAKKQFEKIGLYPDVIFGPCGGGSSFSGIALPFLGDKLLEDPRAKNLRCVAVEPASCPSLTKGVFTYDFGDATGYTPLMKMYTLGHDFMPPGIHAGGLRYHGTSPIVAQLYHDHLIEAQALPQLKTFEAGVQFARCEGIIPAPESCHGIAAAIDEALDCKKTGQAKNILVCITGHGHFDMTSFERFLAGELENYDYPAESVQESLKNLPKF
;
A
#
# COMPACT_ATOMS: atom_id res chain seq x y z
N MET A 1 0.62 30.44 -19.96
CA MET A 1 -0.10 29.18 -20.02
C MET A 1 -1.56 29.41 -19.69
N SER A 2 -2.53 28.76 -20.37
CA SER A 2 -3.94 28.94 -20.04
C SER A 2 -4.21 28.38 -18.64
N GLN A 3 -5.17 28.96 -17.90
CA GLN A 3 -5.57 28.49 -16.56
C GLN A 3 -5.99 26.99 -16.52
N PHE A 4 -6.30 26.40 -17.67
CA PHE A 4 -6.72 25.00 -17.78
C PHE A 4 -5.56 23.99 -17.82
N THR A 5 -4.33 24.40 -18.15
CA THR A 5 -3.19 23.49 -18.29
C THR A 5 -2.71 22.88 -16.96
N GLU A 6 -3.05 23.49 -15.82
CA GLU A 6 -2.71 22.98 -14.49
C GLU A 6 -3.84 22.13 -13.87
N LEU A 7 -5.06 22.12 -14.42
CA LEU A 7 -6.19 21.39 -13.81
C LEU A 7 -6.08 19.89 -13.99
N ARG A 8 -5.57 19.47 -15.15
CA ARG A 8 -5.32 18.08 -15.48
C ARG A 8 -4.12 17.98 -16.40
N VAL A 9 -3.16 17.17 -16.03
CA VAL A 9 -1.93 16.94 -16.80
C VAL A 9 -1.88 15.49 -17.22
N ASP A 10 -2.03 15.27 -18.52
CA ASP A 10 -1.97 13.94 -19.12
C ASP A 10 -0.58 13.68 -19.73
N LEU A 11 -0.23 12.39 -19.79
CA LEU A 11 0.88 11.84 -20.56
C LEU A 11 0.33 11.07 -21.74
N ALA A 12 1.08 10.99 -22.83
CA ALA A 12 0.76 10.10 -23.94
C ALA A 12 1.03 8.63 -23.56
N GLN A 13 0.38 7.67 -24.22
CA GLN A 13 0.54 6.25 -23.93
C GLN A 13 1.99 5.74 -24.03
N ASN A 14 2.77 6.29 -24.95
CA ASN A 14 4.19 5.97 -25.10
C ASN A 14 5.07 6.56 -23.97
N GLU A 15 4.51 7.42 -23.11
CA GLU A 15 5.20 7.96 -21.93
C GLU A 15 5.01 7.10 -20.66
N ILE A 16 4.29 5.96 -20.75
CA ILE A 16 4.30 4.95 -19.67
C ILE A 16 5.75 4.59 -19.33
N PRO A 17 6.16 4.61 -18.05
CA PRO A 17 7.53 4.28 -17.67
C PRO A 17 8.02 2.98 -18.27
N GLY A 18 9.25 2.98 -18.77
CA GLY A 18 9.91 1.78 -19.36
C GLY A 18 10.67 0.96 -18.31
N ALA A 19 10.85 1.52 -17.11
CA ALA A 19 11.51 0.86 -15.99
C ALA A 19 10.90 1.29 -14.67
N TRP A 20 10.93 0.41 -13.69
CA TRP A 20 10.64 0.74 -12.29
C TRP A 20 11.88 1.35 -11.63
N TYR A 21 11.65 2.25 -10.69
CA TYR A 21 12.69 2.83 -9.86
C TYR A 21 12.83 2.06 -8.55
N ASN A 22 14.03 1.59 -8.26
CA ASN A 22 14.39 0.92 -7.02
C ASN A 22 15.23 1.85 -6.16
N ILE A 23 14.62 2.41 -5.13
CA ILE A 23 15.28 3.37 -4.22
C ILE A 23 16.43 2.75 -3.43
N VAL A 24 16.46 1.41 -3.25
CA VAL A 24 17.55 0.72 -2.52
C VAL A 24 18.91 1.03 -3.11
N ALA A 25 19.00 1.32 -4.41
CA ALA A 25 20.24 1.76 -5.06
C ALA A 25 20.81 3.06 -4.47
N ASP A 26 19.92 3.96 -4.03
CA ASP A 26 20.27 5.33 -3.62
C ASP A 26 20.17 5.57 -2.12
N MET A 27 19.62 4.62 -1.36
CA MET A 27 19.54 4.73 0.10
C MET A 27 20.92 4.73 0.76
N PRO A 28 21.21 5.68 1.68
CA PRO A 28 22.46 5.72 2.42
C PRO A 28 22.63 4.47 3.32
N ASN A 29 21.56 4.04 3.98
CA ASN A 29 21.49 2.80 4.73
C ASN A 29 20.46 1.88 4.08
N LYS A 30 20.91 0.73 3.59
CA LYS A 30 20.01 -0.26 2.99
C LYS A 30 19.17 -0.95 4.06
N PRO A 31 17.96 -1.44 3.72
CA PRO A 31 17.22 -2.30 4.63
C PRO A 31 18.04 -3.49 5.08
N ALA A 32 17.92 -3.85 6.34
CA ALA A 32 18.59 -5.03 6.88
C ALA A 32 18.02 -6.30 6.20
N PRO A 33 18.84 -7.36 6.00
CA PRO A 33 18.40 -8.60 5.39
C PRO A 33 17.31 -9.29 6.22
N ALA A 34 16.45 -10.06 5.58
CA ALA A 34 15.55 -10.96 6.27
C ALA A 34 16.34 -12.02 7.06
N MET A 35 15.84 -12.39 8.25
CA MET A 35 16.52 -13.30 9.17
C MET A 35 15.70 -14.57 9.41
N GLY A 36 16.40 -15.67 9.58
CA GLY A 36 15.82 -16.90 10.13
C GLY A 36 15.74 -16.86 11.66
N LEU A 37 15.00 -17.82 12.24
CA LEU A 37 14.89 -17.97 13.70
C LEU A 37 16.23 -18.35 14.39
N ASP A 38 17.19 -18.81 13.61
CA ASP A 38 18.55 -19.13 14.09
C ASP A 38 19.46 -17.89 14.20
N GLY A 39 18.91 -16.69 13.98
CA GLY A 39 19.64 -15.44 14.01
C GLY A 39 20.60 -15.21 12.84
N LYS A 40 20.48 -16.02 11.77
CA LYS A 40 21.25 -15.85 10.53
C LYS A 40 20.37 -15.28 9.43
N PRO A 41 20.94 -14.66 8.37
CA PRO A 41 20.17 -14.28 7.19
C PRO A 41 19.36 -15.47 6.66
N ALA A 42 18.08 -15.21 6.31
CA ALA A 42 17.22 -16.23 5.74
C ALA A 42 17.86 -16.83 4.50
N SER A 43 17.85 -18.14 4.38
CA SER A 43 18.46 -18.81 3.23
C SER A 43 17.64 -18.59 1.96
N VAL A 44 18.29 -18.71 0.80
CA VAL A 44 17.63 -18.61 -0.50
C VAL A 44 16.53 -19.66 -0.61
N GLU A 45 16.76 -20.88 -0.13
CA GLU A 45 15.82 -21.98 -0.18
C GLU A 45 14.56 -21.70 0.67
N GLN A 46 14.71 -21.03 1.83
CA GLN A 46 13.55 -20.59 2.64
C GLN A 46 12.69 -19.58 1.89
N MET A 47 13.29 -18.67 1.16
CA MET A 47 12.57 -17.68 0.37
C MET A 47 11.95 -18.31 -0.89
N GLN A 48 12.66 -19.21 -1.57
CA GLN A 48 12.18 -19.96 -2.74
C GLN A 48 11.00 -20.89 -2.42
N ALA A 49 10.85 -21.32 -1.18
CA ALA A 49 9.68 -22.09 -0.74
C ALA A 49 8.37 -21.28 -0.81
N ILE A 50 8.46 -19.94 -0.86
CA ILE A 50 7.33 -19.01 -0.82
C ILE A 50 7.18 -18.25 -2.14
N PHE A 51 8.30 -17.79 -2.72
CA PHE A 51 8.36 -16.94 -3.91
C PHE A 51 9.09 -17.60 -5.07
N SER A 52 8.73 -17.24 -6.29
CA SER A 52 9.48 -17.65 -7.48
C SER A 52 10.79 -16.87 -7.62
N ASP A 53 11.80 -17.51 -8.28
CA ASP A 53 13.12 -16.92 -8.47
C ASP A 53 13.10 -15.51 -9.10
N PRO A 54 12.33 -15.23 -10.17
CA PRO A 54 12.31 -13.88 -10.75
C PRO A 54 11.76 -12.80 -9.81
N ILE A 55 10.92 -13.17 -8.85
CA ILE A 55 10.43 -12.24 -7.81
C ILE A 55 11.52 -12.02 -6.76
N LEU A 56 12.25 -13.07 -6.37
CA LEU A 56 13.36 -12.95 -5.42
C LEU A 56 14.54 -12.15 -5.99
N GLU A 57 14.85 -12.31 -7.27
CA GLU A 57 15.87 -11.51 -7.97
C GLU A 57 15.52 -10.01 -7.86
N GLN A 58 14.26 -9.64 -8.04
CA GLN A 58 13.82 -8.25 -7.89
C GLN A 58 13.82 -7.78 -6.44
N GLU A 59 13.38 -8.64 -5.51
CA GLU A 59 13.36 -8.33 -4.08
C GLU A 59 14.76 -7.98 -3.55
N MET A 60 15.76 -8.73 -3.99
CA MET A 60 17.15 -8.59 -3.56
C MET A 60 17.96 -7.62 -4.43
N SER A 61 17.38 -7.08 -5.50
CA SER A 61 18.09 -6.22 -6.44
C SER A 61 18.53 -4.91 -5.82
N CYS A 62 19.76 -4.51 -6.13
CA CYS A 62 20.29 -3.17 -5.90
C CYS A 62 20.41 -2.35 -7.19
N GLU A 63 19.91 -2.85 -8.31
CA GLU A 63 19.84 -2.11 -9.56
C GLU A 63 18.85 -0.95 -9.43
N ARG A 64 19.26 0.26 -9.82
CA ARG A 64 18.41 1.46 -9.72
C ARG A 64 17.19 1.39 -10.63
N TRP A 65 17.35 0.82 -11.81
CA TRP A 65 16.31 0.74 -12.84
C TRP A 65 16.08 -0.69 -13.28
N ILE A 66 14.89 -1.20 -13.03
CA ILE A 66 14.48 -2.55 -13.47
C ILE A 66 13.52 -2.38 -14.65
N LYS A 67 13.89 -2.93 -15.80
CA LYS A 67 13.07 -2.84 -17.03
C LYS A 67 11.68 -3.43 -16.80
N ILE A 68 10.64 -2.70 -17.20
CA ILE A 68 9.28 -3.21 -17.23
C ILE A 68 9.08 -4.03 -18.51
N PRO A 69 8.71 -5.32 -18.41
CA PRO A 69 8.43 -6.14 -19.58
C PRO A 69 7.33 -5.51 -20.47
N ASP A 70 7.45 -5.72 -21.78
CA ASP A 70 6.50 -5.13 -22.73
C ASP A 70 5.08 -5.68 -22.53
N GLU A 71 4.93 -6.95 -22.16
CA GLU A 71 3.64 -7.57 -21.82
C GLU A 71 2.99 -6.91 -20.59
N VAL A 72 3.77 -6.56 -19.58
CA VAL A 72 3.30 -5.81 -18.40
C VAL A 72 2.87 -4.40 -18.83
N ARG A 73 3.66 -3.71 -19.65
CA ARG A 73 3.32 -2.36 -20.16
C ARG A 73 2.07 -2.36 -21.05
N GLN A 74 1.87 -3.41 -21.86
CA GLN A 74 0.64 -3.57 -22.66
C GLN A 74 -0.62 -3.64 -21.78
N ILE A 75 -0.55 -4.34 -20.65
CA ILE A 75 -1.68 -4.37 -19.70
C ILE A 75 -1.82 -3.04 -18.96
N TYR A 76 -0.71 -2.42 -18.54
CA TYR A 76 -0.73 -1.08 -17.95
C TYR A 76 -1.42 -0.06 -18.87
N ALA A 77 -1.22 -0.14 -20.18
CA ALA A 77 -1.82 0.76 -21.15
C ALA A 77 -3.37 0.76 -21.17
N GLN A 78 -4.03 -0.20 -20.49
CA GLN A 78 -5.49 -0.19 -20.34
C GLN A 78 -5.99 0.96 -19.42
N TRP A 79 -5.16 1.45 -18.49
CA TRP A 79 -5.53 2.56 -17.59
C TRP A 79 -4.42 3.59 -17.39
N ARG A 80 -3.18 3.30 -17.78
CA ARG A 80 -2.04 4.22 -17.66
C ARG A 80 -1.71 4.88 -19.00
N PRO A 81 -1.12 6.08 -18.99
CA PRO A 81 -0.78 6.90 -17.81
C PRO A 81 -1.99 7.43 -17.07
N VAL A 82 -1.91 7.48 -15.74
CA VAL A 82 -2.95 8.08 -14.91
C VAL A 82 -2.75 9.61 -14.85
N PRO A 83 -3.80 10.45 -14.98
CA PRO A 83 -3.63 11.89 -14.93
C PRO A 83 -3.16 12.39 -13.56
N LEU A 84 -2.41 13.48 -13.56
CA LEU A 84 -2.20 14.34 -12.40
C LEU A 84 -3.25 15.45 -12.44
N CYS A 85 -4.07 15.54 -11.41
CA CYS A 85 -5.15 16.52 -11.33
C CYS A 85 -4.88 17.53 -10.20
N ARG A 86 -5.38 18.75 -10.37
CA ARG A 86 -5.35 19.80 -9.35
C ARG A 86 -6.71 19.92 -8.66
N ALA A 87 -6.72 19.85 -7.34
CA ALA A 87 -7.91 19.97 -6.52
C ALA A 87 -8.30 21.45 -6.30
N LYS A 88 -8.56 22.17 -7.39
CA LYS A 88 -8.76 23.62 -7.37
C LYS A 88 -9.97 24.05 -6.54
N ARG A 89 -11.09 23.29 -6.58
CA ARG A 89 -12.28 23.61 -5.79
C ARG A 89 -12.03 23.39 -4.29
N LEU A 90 -11.21 22.41 -3.94
CA LEU A 90 -10.78 22.20 -2.56
C LEU A 90 -9.88 23.36 -2.09
N GLU A 91 -8.95 23.82 -2.92
CA GLU A 91 -8.11 24.99 -2.61
C GLU A 91 -8.98 26.24 -2.35
N GLU A 92 -9.97 26.49 -3.22
CA GLU A 92 -10.93 27.60 -3.10
C GLU A 92 -11.79 27.46 -1.83
N PHE A 93 -12.28 26.25 -1.51
CA PHE A 93 -13.05 25.99 -0.29
C PHE A 93 -12.23 26.24 0.98
N LEU A 94 -10.96 25.87 0.97
CA LEU A 94 -10.05 26.08 2.11
C LEU A 94 -9.53 27.53 2.16
N GLU A 95 -9.71 28.32 1.10
CA GLU A 95 -9.17 29.67 0.95
C GLU A 95 -7.66 29.72 1.22
N THR A 96 -6.92 28.76 0.68
CA THR A 96 -5.50 28.56 0.92
C THR A 96 -4.63 29.07 -0.24
N PRO A 97 -3.38 29.53 0.00
CA PRO A 97 -2.45 29.91 -1.06
C PRO A 97 -1.75 28.73 -1.72
N VAL A 98 -1.96 27.50 -1.25
CA VAL A 98 -1.30 26.30 -1.78
C VAL A 98 -1.96 25.80 -3.07
N LYS A 99 -1.19 25.04 -3.89
CA LYS A 99 -1.73 24.22 -4.97
C LYS A 99 -1.76 22.76 -4.52
N ILE A 100 -2.93 22.12 -4.57
CA ILE A 100 -3.12 20.72 -4.18
C ILE A 100 -3.27 19.88 -5.45
N PHE A 101 -2.30 19.01 -5.70
CA PHE A 101 -2.33 18.03 -6.78
C PHE A 101 -2.61 16.64 -6.24
N TYR A 102 -3.32 15.82 -7.02
CA TYR A 102 -3.55 14.43 -6.68
C TYR A 102 -3.34 13.50 -7.86
N LYS A 103 -2.74 12.33 -7.57
CA LYS A 103 -2.58 11.21 -8.50
C LYS A 103 -3.72 10.22 -8.26
N TYR A 104 -4.64 10.07 -9.22
CA TYR A 104 -5.85 9.28 -9.02
C TYR A 104 -5.69 7.85 -9.53
N GLU A 105 -5.29 6.94 -8.68
CA GLU A 105 -5.07 5.51 -9.00
C GLU A 105 -6.35 4.65 -9.03
N GLY A 106 -7.53 5.25 -8.93
CA GLY A 106 -8.82 4.58 -9.00
C GLY A 106 -9.26 4.15 -10.41
N LEU A 107 -8.48 4.45 -11.46
CA LEU A 107 -8.83 4.19 -12.86
C LEU A 107 -8.53 2.76 -13.33
N SER A 108 -7.77 1.97 -12.57
CA SER A 108 -7.49 0.59 -12.94
C SER A 108 -8.74 -0.29 -12.87
N ALA A 109 -8.73 -1.45 -13.52
CA ALA A 109 -9.84 -2.41 -13.49
C ALA A 109 -10.27 -2.81 -12.06
N ALA A 110 -9.32 -2.89 -11.11
CA ALA A 110 -9.60 -3.17 -9.71
C ALA A 110 -9.89 -1.90 -8.87
N GLY A 111 -9.89 -0.72 -9.48
CA GLY A 111 -10.22 0.55 -8.84
C GLY A 111 -9.20 1.02 -7.80
N SER A 112 -7.92 0.62 -7.92
CA SER A 112 -6.84 1.00 -6.99
C SER A 112 -5.46 0.94 -7.64
N HIS A 113 -4.40 1.41 -6.91
CA HIS A 113 -3.00 1.33 -7.33
C HIS A 113 -2.45 -0.10 -7.40
N LYS A 114 -3.08 -1.06 -6.73
CA LYS A 114 -2.52 -2.40 -6.53
C LYS A 114 -2.26 -3.21 -7.80
N PRO A 115 -3.02 -3.06 -8.92
CA PRO A 115 -2.70 -3.71 -10.19
C PRO A 115 -1.30 -3.41 -10.72
N ASN A 116 -0.69 -2.27 -10.34
CA ASN A 116 0.68 -1.96 -10.75
C ASN A 116 1.68 -3.06 -10.33
N SER A 117 1.51 -3.64 -9.14
CA SER A 117 2.34 -4.76 -8.68
C SER A 117 1.73 -6.12 -9.04
N ALA A 118 0.41 -6.27 -8.98
CA ALA A 118 -0.26 -7.54 -9.24
C ALA A 118 0.04 -8.06 -10.66
N ILE A 119 0.00 -7.19 -11.66
CA ILE A 119 0.32 -7.52 -13.06
C ILE A 119 1.78 -7.96 -13.19
N ALA A 120 2.72 -7.24 -12.57
CA ALA A 120 4.13 -7.60 -12.58
C ALA A 120 4.37 -8.95 -11.91
N GLN A 121 3.81 -9.17 -10.71
CA GLN A 121 3.96 -10.44 -10.00
C GLN A 121 3.34 -11.61 -10.77
N ALA A 122 2.16 -11.43 -11.37
CA ALA A 122 1.54 -12.48 -12.19
C ALA A 122 2.39 -12.81 -13.42
N TYR A 123 2.93 -11.80 -14.11
CA TYR A 123 3.83 -12.00 -15.24
C TYR A 123 5.04 -12.85 -14.86
N TYR A 124 5.80 -12.46 -13.83
CA TYR A 124 7.03 -13.16 -13.46
C TYR A 124 6.76 -14.57 -12.92
N ASN A 125 5.70 -14.77 -12.18
CA ASN A 125 5.27 -16.10 -11.74
C ASN A 125 4.86 -17.00 -12.93
N LYS A 126 4.18 -16.42 -13.93
CA LYS A 126 3.87 -17.14 -15.17
C LYS A 126 5.13 -17.58 -15.89
N GLN A 127 6.14 -16.70 -16.01
CA GLN A 127 7.43 -17.02 -16.63
C GLN A 127 8.19 -18.13 -15.87
N ALA A 128 8.05 -18.17 -14.55
CA ALA A 128 8.59 -19.23 -13.68
C ALA A 128 7.82 -20.56 -13.76
N GLY A 129 6.73 -20.64 -14.56
CA GLY A 129 5.94 -21.85 -14.71
C GLY A 129 4.93 -22.14 -13.59
N VAL A 130 4.73 -21.19 -12.66
CA VAL A 130 3.72 -21.25 -11.59
C VAL A 130 2.34 -21.42 -12.20
N LYS A 131 1.48 -22.21 -11.55
CA LYS A 131 0.10 -22.46 -12.01
C LYS A 131 -0.95 -21.69 -11.22
N ARG A 132 -0.66 -21.39 -9.96
CA ARG A 132 -1.58 -20.71 -9.06
C ARG A 132 -0.86 -19.70 -8.17
N LEU A 133 -1.46 -18.53 -8.01
CA LEU A 133 -1.07 -17.54 -7.02
C LEU A 133 -1.97 -17.67 -5.80
N VAL A 134 -1.37 -17.67 -4.63
CA VAL A 134 -2.07 -17.67 -3.34
C VAL A 134 -1.73 -16.39 -2.61
N THR A 135 -2.73 -15.79 -1.97
CA THR A 135 -2.54 -14.51 -1.29
C THR A 135 -3.54 -14.29 -0.16
N GLU A 136 -3.22 -13.34 0.68
CA GLU A 136 -4.12 -12.71 1.63
C GLU A 136 -4.76 -11.46 1.04
N THR A 137 -5.79 -10.95 1.70
CA THR A 137 -6.28 -9.59 1.47
C THR A 137 -7.01 -9.04 2.69
N GLY A 138 -6.67 -7.80 3.09
CA GLY A 138 -7.36 -7.10 4.17
C GLY A 138 -8.74 -6.62 3.76
N ALA A 139 -8.80 -5.50 3.02
CA ALA A 139 -10.05 -4.87 2.57
C ALA A 139 -10.57 -5.40 1.22
N GLY A 140 -9.81 -6.28 0.55
CA GLY A 140 -10.17 -6.87 -0.75
C GLY A 140 -9.54 -6.19 -1.96
N GLN A 141 -8.89 -5.03 -1.83
CA GLN A 141 -8.28 -4.34 -2.98
C GLN A 141 -7.13 -5.17 -3.60
N TRP A 142 -6.29 -5.77 -2.75
CA TRP A 142 -5.20 -6.61 -3.24
C TRP A 142 -5.71 -7.90 -3.89
N GLY A 143 -6.60 -8.62 -3.21
CA GLY A 143 -7.20 -9.83 -3.76
C GLY A 143 -7.87 -9.58 -5.11
N ALA A 144 -8.63 -8.48 -5.26
CA ALA A 144 -9.25 -8.10 -6.52
C ALA A 144 -8.20 -7.81 -7.62
N SER A 145 -7.12 -7.11 -7.25
CA SER A 145 -6.03 -6.79 -8.20
C SER A 145 -5.30 -8.04 -8.68
N LEU A 146 -5.03 -8.99 -7.77
CA LEU A 146 -4.38 -10.24 -8.13
C LEU A 146 -5.30 -11.16 -8.93
N SER A 147 -6.60 -11.18 -8.61
CA SER A 147 -7.61 -11.93 -9.38
C SER A 147 -7.68 -11.43 -10.83
N TYR A 148 -7.70 -10.10 -11.03
CA TYR A 148 -7.59 -9.50 -12.36
C TYR A 148 -6.28 -9.90 -13.07
N ALA A 149 -5.14 -9.77 -12.39
CA ALA A 149 -3.84 -10.12 -12.95
C ALA A 149 -3.74 -11.61 -13.32
N GLY A 150 -4.29 -12.49 -12.49
CA GLY A 150 -4.36 -13.92 -12.77
C GLY A 150 -5.09 -14.23 -14.08
N GLN A 151 -6.23 -13.54 -14.33
CA GLN A 151 -6.95 -13.69 -15.61
C GLN A 151 -6.13 -13.22 -16.80
N MET A 152 -5.39 -12.09 -16.66
CA MET A 152 -4.57 -11.58 -17.77
C MET A 152 -3.46 -12.55 -18.18
N PHE A 153 -2.96 -13.37 -17.27
CA PHE A 153 -1.86 -14.32 -17.52
C PHE A 153 -2.27 -15.80 -17.49
N GLY A 154 -3.55 -16.10 -17.28
CA GLY A 154 -4.08 -17.47 -17.22
C GLY A 154 -3.58 -18.26 -16.02
N LEU A 155 -3.44 -17.60 -14.86
CA LEU A 155 -3.08 -18.20 -13.59
C LEU A 155 -4.30 -18.37 -12.70
N GLY A 156 -4.41 -19.50 -11.99
CA GLY A 156 -5.36 -19.65 -10.89
C GLY A 156 -5.04 -18.68 -9.75
N VAL A 157 -6.05 -18.19 -9.05
CA VAL A 157 -5.86 -17.30 -7.89
C VAL A 157 -6.70 -17.78 -6.72
N ARG A 158 -6.07 -17.88 -5.55
CA ARG A 158 -6.72 -18.19 -4.27
C ARG A 158 -6.45 -17.09 -3.24
N VAL A 159 -7.50 -16.63 -2.57
CA VAL A 159 -7.46 -15.45 -1.72
C VAL A 159 -8.01 -15.78 -0.33
N TYR A 160 -7.20 -15.56 0.71
CA TYR A 160 -7.62 -15.56 2.11
C TYR A 160 -7.98 -14.12 2.52
N MET A 161 -9.27 -13.83 2.64
CA MET A 161 -9.76 -12.49 2.96
C MET A 161 -10.10 -12.37 4.44
N VAL A 162 -9.56 -11.34 5.11
CA VAL A 162 -9.86 -11.08 6.53
C VAL A 162 -11.37 -11.06 6.76
N ARG A 163 -11.86 -11.90 7.68
CA ARG A 163 -13.28 -12.20 7.90
C ARG A 163 -14.15 -10.96 8.04
N VAL A 164 -13.74 -9.99 8.86
CA VAL A 164 -14.51 -8.75 9.02
C VAL A 164 -14.75 -8.03 7.69
N SER A 165 -13.77 -8.06 6.79
CA SER A 165 -13.91 -7.46 5.46
C SER A 165 -14.66 -8.38 4.49
N TYR A 166 -14.48 -9.69 4.60
CA TYR A 166 -15.24 -10.68 3.81
C TYR A 166 -16.75 -10.52 4.00
N ASP A 167 -17.18 -10.23 5.22
CA ASP A 167 -18.58 -10.03 5.56
C ASP A 167 -19.08 -8.62 5.18
N GLN A 168 -18.27 -7.59 5.42
CA GLN A 168 -18.66 -6.19 5.18
C GLN A 168 -18.57 -5.75 3.72
N LYS A 169 -17.64 -6.32 2.94
CA LYS A 169 -17.30 -5.86 1.58
C LYS A 169 -17.66 -6.90 0.52
N VAL A 170 -18.95 -7.24 0.46
CA VAL A 170 -19.50 -8.29 -0.44
C VAL A 170 -19.10 -8.05 -1.90
N PHE A 171 -19.18 -6.82 -2.39
CA PHE A 171 -18.87 -6.50 -3.79
C PHE A 171 -17.38 -6.72 -4.13
N ARG A 172 -16.47 -6.53 -3.19
CA ARG A 172 -15.05 -6.89 -3.37
C ARG A 172 -14.89 -8.40 -3.60
N ARG A 173 -15.55 -9.21 -2.76
CA ARG A 173 -15.56 -10.67 -2.91
C ARG A 173 -16.14 -11.10 -4.24
N THR A 174 -17.32 -10.56 -4.59
CA THR A 174 -17.97 -10.86 -5.87
C THR A 174 -17.08 -10.50 -7.07
N THR A 175 -16.38 -9.36 -7.02
CA THR A 175 -15.43 -8.94 -8.06
C THR A 175 -14.32 -9.98 -8.23
N MET A 176 -13.69 -10.45 -7.14
CA MET A 176 -12.68 -11.50 -7.19
C MET A 176 -13.21 -12.79 -7.81
N GLN A 177 -14.39 -13.23 -7.39
CA GLN A 177 -15.06 -14.43 -7.92
C GLN A 177 -15.44 -14.28 -9.39
N THR A 178 -15.88 -13.09 -9.82
CA THR A 178 -16.17 -12.79 -11.24
C THR A 178 -14.92 -12.92 -12.10
N TRP A 179 -13.75 -12.59 -11.58
CA TRP A 179 -12.45 -12.86 -12.22
C TRP A 179 -11.89 -14.26 -11.91
N GLY A 180 -12.73 -15.19 -11.48
CA GLY A 180 -12.41 -16.61 -11.35
C GLY A 180 -11.56 -16.99 -10.13
N ALA A 181 -11.37 -16.09 -9.17
CA ALA A 181 -10.63 -16.43 -7.96
C ALA A 181 -11.47 -17.23 -6.95
N GLU A 182 -10.83 -18.16 -6.25
CA GLU A 182 -11.37 -18.80 -5.06
C GLU A 182 -11.12 -17.90 -3.85
N VAL A 183 -12.17 -17.54 -3.10
CA VAL A 183 -12.07 -16.59 -1.98
C VAL A 183 -12.59 -17.24 -0.70
N PHE A 184 -11.73 -17.29 0.31
CA PHE A 184 -12.03 -17.83 1.64
C PHE A 184 -11.98 -16.76 2.71
N ALA A 185 -12.90 -16.81 3.67
CA ALA A 185 -12.82 -15.97 4.86
C ALA A 185 -11.70 -16.48 5.78
N SER A 186 -10.76 -15.61 6.18
CA SER A 186 -9.70 -15.92 7.15
C SER A 186 -10.09 -15.40 8.55
N PRO A 187 -10.04 -16.26 9.60
CA PRO A 187 -9.58 -17.65 9.62
C PRO A 187 -10.54 -18.61 8.91
N SER A 188 -9.95 -19.60 8.24
CA SER A 188 -10.67 -20.65 7.51
C SER A 188 -10.44 -22.03 8.14
N LYS A 189 -11.23 -23.03 7.71
CA LYS A 189 -11.01 -24.43 8.09
C LYS A 189 -10.00 -25.14 7.17
N ASN A 190 -9.51 -24.48 6.13
CA ASN A 190 -8.67 -25.11 5.11
C ASN A 190 -7.21 -25.31 5.61
N THR A 191 -6.74 -24.45 6.49
CA THR A 191 -5.36 -24.42 6.99
C THR A 191 -5.27 -24.80 8.47
N LYS A 192 -4.09 -25.17 8.95
CA LYS A 192 -3.85 -25.43 10.37
C LYS A 192 -3.94 -24.13 11.17
N ALA A 193 -3.33 -23.04 10.64
CA ALA A 193 -3.36 -21.72 11.25
C ALA A 193 -4.81 -21.21 11.44
N GLY A 194 -5.64 -21.35 10.41
CA GLY A 194 -7.04 -20.96 10.46
C GLY A 194 -7.86 -21.79 11.46
N ARG A 195 -7.69 -23.11 11.47
CA ARG A 195 -8.36 -24.00 12.45
C ARG A 195 -7.97 -23.67 13.88
N ALA A 196 -6.68 -23.50 14.16
CA ALA A 196 -6.19 -23.14 15.49
C ALA A 196 -6.78 -21.79 15.99
N ALA A 197 -6.89 -20.81 15.12
CA ALA A 197 -7.52 -19.54 15.45
C ALA A 197 -9.02 -19.69 15.76
N LEU A 198 -9.75 -20.53 15.00
CA LEU A 198 -11.18 -20.79 15.21
C LEU A 198 -11.44 -21.64 16.46
N GLU A 199 -10.53 -22.55 16.84
CA GLU A 199 -10.59 -23.31 18.09
C GLU A 199 -10.41 -22.40 19.31
N LYS A 200 -9.52 -21.40 19.21
CA LYS A 200 -9.29 -20.40 20.27
C LYS A 200 -10.46 -19.42 20.41
N ASP A 201 -11.02 -18.97 19.29
CA ASP A 201 -12.18 -18.08 19.24
C ASP A 201 -13.00 -18.36 17.96
N ALA A 202 -14.16 -19.01 18.13
CA ALA A 202 -15.06 -19.35 17.03
C ALA A 202 -15.58 -18.10 16.27
N ASN A 203 -15.59 -16.92 16.92
CA ASN A 203 -16.01 -15.64 16.37
C ASN A 203 -14.82 -14.77 15.94
N CYS A 204 -13.63 -15.33 15.80
CA CYS A 204 -12.43 -14.60 15.44
C CYS A 204 -12.65 -13.77 14.17
N ARG A 205 -12.43 -12.46 14.27
CA ARG A 205 -12.60 -11.51 13.17
C ARG A 205 -11.48 -11.58 12.13
N GLY A 206 -10.39 -12.28 12.47
CA GLY A 206 -9.20 -12.38 11.64
C GLY A 206 -8.34 -11.10 11.64
N SER A 207 -7.09 -11.29 11.24
CA SER A 207 -6.13 -10.21 10.99
C SER A 207 -5.44 -10.42 9.65
N LEU A 208 -4.75 -9.40 9.15
CA LEU A 208 -3.96 -9.56 7.93
C LEU A 208 -2.83 -10.55 8.15
N GLY A 209 -2.14 -10.49 9.30
CA GLY A 209 -1.10 -11.45 9.66
C GLY A 209 -1.57 -12.91 9.67
N LEU A 210 -2.78 -13.18 10.18
CA LEU A 210 -3.36 -14.53 10.15
C LEU A 210 -3.71 -14.97 8.71
N ALA A 211 -4.24 -14.08 7.89
CA ALA A 211 -4.52 -14.38 6.49
C ALA A 211 -3.24 -14.66 5.68
N ILE A 212 -2.13 -13.97 6.00
CA ILE A 212 -0.79 -14.26 5.47
C ILE A 212 -0.36 -15.67 5.89
N SER A 213 -0.49 -16.02 7.17
CA SER A 213 -0.15 -17.37 7.66
C SER A 213 -0.89 -18.47 6.90
N GLU A 214 -2.20 -18.29 6.65
CA GLU A 214 -3.00 -19.25 5.89
C GLU A 214 -2.53 -19.36 4.43
N ALA A 215 -2.24 -18.23 3.78
CA ALA A 215 -1.77 -18.21 2.40
C ALA A 215 -0.38 -18.87 2.25
N VAL A 216 0.54 -18.55 3.15
CA VAL A 216 1.90 -19.14 3.15
C VAL A 216 1.85 -20.63 3.48
N GLU A 217 1.05 -21.06 4.48
CA GLU A 217 0.86 -22.49 4.78
C GLU A 217 0.39 -23.27 3.55
N GLU A 218 -0.54 -22.72 2.76
CA GLU A 218 -0.99 -23.36 1.55
C GLU A 218 0.15 -23.52 0.52
N VAL A 219 0.91 -22.44 0.27
CA VAL A 219 2.02 -22.45 -0.67
C VAL A 219 3.09 -23.46 -0.28
N LEU A 220 3.44 -23.55 0.99
CA LEU A 220 4.41 -24.54 1.50
C LEU A 220 3.98 -26.00 1.26
N ASN A 221 2.68 -26.23 1.02
CA ASN A 221 2.12 -27.56 0.76
C ASN A 221 1.76 -27.80 -0.72
N ASP A 222 1.96 -26.82 -1.62
CA ASP A 222 1.66 -26.96 -3.06
C ASP A 222 2.78 -26.43 -3.94
N LYS A 223 3.54 -27.34 -4.55
CA LYS A 223 4.67 -27.02 -5.45
C LYS A 223 4.29 -26.25 -6.73
N ASN A 224 3.01 -26.18 -7.08
CA ASN A 224 2.54 -25.45 -8.26
C ASN A 224 2.06 -24.04 -7.91
N ALA A 225 2.12 -23.65 -6.64
CA ALA A 225 1.67 -22.37 -6.13
C ALA A 225 2.84 -21.50 -5.65
N CYS A 226 2.72 -20.20 -5.81
CA CYS A 226 3.57 -19.20 -5.16
C CYS A 226 2.73 -18.16 -4.45
N TYR A 227 3.29 -17.61 -3.40
CA TYR A 227 2.71 -16.51 -2.67
C TYR A 227 2.93 -15.19 -3.41
N ALA A 228 1.90 -14.36 -3.43
CA ALA A 228 1.98 -12.99 -3.94
C ALA A 228 1.40 -12.04 -2.90
N LEU A 229 2.03 -10.88 -2.69
CA LEU A 229 1.55 -9.93 -1.69
C LEU A 229 1.50 -8.50 -2.21
N GLY A 230 0.60 -7.70 -1.63
CA GLY A 230 0.24 -6.37 -2.13
C GLY A 230 0.93 -5.19 -1.44
N SER A 231 1.91 -5.45 -0.56
CA SER A 231 2.65 -4.40 0.16
C SER A 231 3.91 -4.97 0.80
N VAL A 232 4.64 -4.18 1.58
CA VAL A 232 5.76 -4.53 2.46
C VAL A 232 7.07 -4.80 1.71
N MET A 233 7.12 -5.77 0.80
CA MET A 233 8.35 -6.22 0.14
C MET A 233 8.90 -5.20 -0.86
N ASN A 234 10.22 -5.23 -1.10
CA ASN A 234 10.90 -4.28 -1.98
C ASN A 234 10.35 -4.31 -3.41
N HIS A 235 10.19 -5.51 -4.00
CA HIS A 235 9.65 -5.63 -5.35
C HIS A 235 8.27 -4.99 -5.49
N VAL A 236 7.41 -5.06 -4.44
CA VAL A 236 6.11 -4.40 -4.46
C VAL A 236 6.25 -2.88 -4.45
N CYS A 237 7.09 -2.34 -3.54
CA CYS A 237 7.34 -0.89 -3.46
C CYS A 237 7.91 -0.36 -4.77
N MET A 238 8.84 -1.11 -5.38
CA MET A 238 9.45 -0.80 -6.66
C MET A 238 8.42 -0.81 -7.81
N HIS A 239 7.58 -1.84 -7.93
CA HIS A 239 6.54 -1.90 -8.97
C HIS A 239 5.58 -0.71 -8.89
N GLN A 240 5.30 -0.22 -7.69
CA GLN A 240 4.44 0.93 -7.49
C GLN A 240 5.07 2.25 -7.95
N SER A 241 6.38 2.32 -8.16
CA SER A 241 7.09 3.54 -8.54
C SER A 241 6.59 4.17 -9.84
N VAL A 242 5.88 3.43 -10.70
CA VAL A 242 5.23 3.96 -11.91
C VAL A 242 4.33 5.16 -11.61
N MET A 243 3.70 5.22 -10.42
CA MET A 243 2.86 6.34 -10.00
C MET A 243 3.65 7.65 -9.89
N GLY A 244 4.74 7.61 -9.12
CA GLY A 244 5.62 8.75 -8.90
C GLY A 244 6.42 9.13 -10.14
N LEU A 245 6.84 8.15 -10.95
CA LEU A 245 7.55 8.40 -12.22
C LEU A 245 6.67 9.14 -13.23
N GLU A 246 5.39 8.78 -13.35
CA GLU A 246 4.43 9.55 -14.15
C GLU A 246 4.20 10.93 -13.57
N ALA A 247 4.00 11.03 -12.24
CA ALA A 247 3.78 12.31 -11.58
C ALA A 247 4.95 13.28 -11.79
N LYS A 248 6.20 12.81 -11.74
CA LYS A 248 7.39 13.63 -12.03
C LYS A 248 7.33 14.24 -13.43
N LYS A 249 7.09 13.41 -14.46
CA LYS A 249 6.94 13.90 -15.83
C LYS A 249 5.79 14.91 -15.98
N GLN A 250 4.69 14.68 -15.26
CA GLN A 250 3.54 15.58 -15.28
C GLN A 250 3.84 16.93 -14.63
N PHE A 251 4.55 16.94 -13.49
CA PHE A 251 5.02 18.18 -12.87
C PHE A 251 6.02 18.92 -13.76
N GLU A 252 6.93 18.21 -14.44
CA GLU A 252 7.87 18.80 -15.41
C GLU A 252 7.13 19.51 -16.55
N LYS A 253 6.05 18.92 -17.09
CA LYS A 253 5.23 19.53 -18.16
C LYS A 253 4.63 20.87 -17.78
N ILE A 254 4.36 21.10 -16.49
CA ILE A 254 3.78 22.36 -16.01
C ILE A 254 4.80 23.26 -15.30
N GLY A 255 6.08 22.86 -15.27
CA GLY A 255 7.16 23.64 -14.67
C GLY A 255 7.07 23.77 -13.15
N LEU A 256 6.45 22.79 -12.47
CA LEU A 256 6.30 22.73 -11.00
C LEU A 256 7.03 21.53 -10.42
N TYR A 257 7.20 21.57 -9.10
CA TYR A 257 7.72 20.45 -8.29
C TYR A 257 6.98 20.44 -6.95
N PRO A 258 6.68 19.27 -6.34
CA PRO A 258 6.02 19.21 -5.04
C PRO A 258 6.95 19.63 -3.91
N ASP A 259 6.45 20.43 -2.97
CA ASP A 259 7.13 20.77 -1.71
C ASP A 259 6.88 19.70 -0.65
N VAL A 260 5.69 19.07 -0.70
CA VAL A 260 5.31 17.98 0.21
C VAL A 260 4.45 16.93 -0.50
N ILE A 261 4.71 15.67 -0.19
CA ILE A 261 3.98 14.51 -0.71
C ILE A 261 3.34 13.76 0.45
N PHE A 262 2.02 13.55 0.40
CA PHE A 262 1.28 12.74 1.34
C PHE A 262 0.83 11.43 0.69
N GLY A 263 1.16 10.31 1.32
CA GLY A 263 0.70 8.99 0.92
C GLY A 263 0.18 8.18 2.10
N PRO A 264 -0.99 7.52 1.99
CA PRO A 264 -1.45 6.62 3.05
C PRO A 264 -0.48 5.44 3.19
N CYS A 265 -0.20 5.05 4.42
CA CYS A 265 0.77 4.02 4.76
C CYS A 265 0.18 2.99 5.74
N GLY A 266 0.00 1.76 5.25
CA GLY A 266 -0.12 0.57 6.07
C GLY A 266 1.19 -0.21 5.92
N GLY A 267 1.22 -1.26 5.07
CA GLY A 267 2.47 -1.93 4.69
C GLY A 267 3.41 -1.11 3.79
N GLY A 268 3.03 0.08 3.31
CA GLY A 268 3.91 1.03 2.64
C GLY A 268 3.81 1.14 1.12
N SER A 269 3.08 0.26 0.42
CA SER A 269 3.12 0.20 -1.05
C SER A 269 2.66 1.49 -1.76
N SER A 270 1.57 2.11 -1.32
CA SER A 270 1.06 3.33 -1.96
C SER A 270 1.93 4.54 -1.67
N PHE A 271 2.40 4.69 -0.43
CA PHE A 271 3.36 5.72 -0.05
C PHE A 271 4.65 5.59 -0.88
N SER A 272 5.22 4.39 -0.94
CA SER A 272 6.42 4.11 -1.72
C SER A 272 6.24 4.48 -3.20
N GLY A 273 5.12 4.08 -3.80
CA GLY A 273 4.89 4.32 -5.22
C GLY A 273 4.85 5.79 -5.60
N ILE A 274 4.23 6.63 -4.79
CA ILE A 274 4.13 8.07 -5.09
C ILE A 274 5.36 8.85 -4.63
N ALA A 275 5.95 8.52 -3.48
CA ALA A 275 6.97 9.34 -2.83
C ALA A 275 8.40 8.96 -3.22
N LEU A 276 8.72 7.65 -3.33
CA LEU A 276 10.11 7.22 -3.49
C LEU A 276 10.79 7.73 -4.77
N PRO A 277 10.13 7.85 -5.96
CA PRO A 277 10.77 8.47 -7.13
C PRO A 277 11.18 9.93 -6.92
N PHE A 278 10.44 10.69 -6.12
CA PHE A 278 10.79 12.07 -5.75
C PHE A 278 11.84 12.12 -4.64
N LEU A 279 11.73 11.21 -3.66
CA LEU A 279 12.76 11.08 -2.61
C LEU A 279 14.11 10.69 -3.22
N GLY A 280 14.11 9.87 -4.28
CA GLY A 280 15.30 9.56 -5.06
C GLY A 280 15.99 10.81 -5.61
N ASP A 281 15.25 11.81 -6.10
CA ASP A 281 15.83 13.08 -6.52
C ASP A 281 16.52 13.79 -5.34
N LYS A 282 15.90 13.78 -4.15
CA LYS A 282 16.50 14.36 -2.95
C LYS A 282 17.79 13.65 -2.54
N LEU A 283 17.81 12.32 -2.60
CA LEU A 283 18.99 11.51 -2.28
C LEU A 283 20.12 11.70 -3.31
N LEU A 284 19.76 12.04 -4.56
CA LEU A 284 20.69 12.36 -5.64
C LEU A 284 21.01 13.86 -5.73
N GLU A 285 20.64 14.64 -4.70
CA GLU A 285 20.94 16.06 -4.54
C GLU A 285 20.36 16.96 -5.66
N ASP A 286 19.22 16.57 -6.27
CA ASP A 286 18.50 17.44 -7.21
C ASP A 286 18.08 18.74 -6.48
N PRO A 287 18.48 19.92 -6.96
CA PRO A 287 18.18 21.19 -6.29
C PRO A 287 16.67 21.44 -6.10
N ARG A 288 15.80 20.89 -6.97
CA ARG A 288 14.35 20.99 -6.85
C ARG A 288 13.81 20.25 -5.64
N ALA A 289 14.45 19.15 -5.26
CA ALA A 289 14.04 18.28 -4.17
C ALA A 289 14.65 18.63 -2.81
N LYS A 290 15.51 19.68 -2.72
CA LYS A 290 16.25 20.04 -1.50
C LYS A 290 15.36 20.13 -0.26
N ASN A 291 14.21 20.76 -0.37
CA ASN A 291 13.26 21.00 0.72
C ASN A 291 12.05 20.06 0.69
N LEU A 292 12.06 19.04 -0.18
CA LEU A 292 10.97 18.09 -0.30
C LEU A 292 10.74 17.34 1.02
N ARG A 293 9.48 17.29 1.45
CA ARG A 293 8.98 16.46 2.54
C ARG A 293 8.13 15.32 1.99
N CYS A 294 8.35 14.11 2.46
CA CYS A 294 7.53 12.93 2.15
C CYS A 294 6.92 12.42 3.45
N VAL A 295 5.61 12.44 3.56
CA VAL A 295 4.87 12.15 4.81
C VAL A 295 4.02 10.90 4.63
N ALA A 296 4.36 9.85 5.36
CA ALA A 296 3.57 8.63 5.45
C ALA A 296 2.41 8.84 6.43
N VAL A 297 1.16 8.63 5.98
CA VAL A 297 -0.02 8.89 6.81
C VAL A 297 -0.70 7.57 7.17
N GLU A 298 -0.78 7.29 8.47
CA GLU A 298 -1.29 6.04 9.03
C GLU A 298 -2.50 6.26 9.95
N PRO A 299 -3.30 5.21 10.28
CA PRO A 299 -4.41 5.32 11.23
C PRO A 299 -3.90 5.44 12.68
N ALA A 300 -4.51 6.31 13.46
CA ALA A 300 -4.21 6.46 14.90
C ALA A 300 -4.40 5.16 15.71
N SER A 301 -5.25 4.25 15.23
CA SER A 301 -5.53 2.96 15.88
C SER A 301 -4.60 1.82 15.44
N CYS A 302 -3.77 2.05 14.42
CA CYS A 302 -2.78 1.08 13.92
C CYS A 302 -1.49 1.82 13.47
N PRO A 303 -0.82 2.54 14.39
CA PRO A 303 0.23 3.51 14.08
C PRO A 303 1.61 2.84 14.13
N SER A 304 1.92 1.98 13.15
CA SER A 304 3.14 1.19 13.15
C SER A 304 4.42 2.04 13.12
N LEU A 305 4.47 3.11 12.30
CA LEU A 305 5.63 4.02 12.23
C LEU A 305 5.74 4.92 13.46
N THR A 306 4.63 5.59 13.84
CA THR A 306 4.70 6.63 14.88
C THR A 306 4.71 6.08 16.31
N LYS A 307 4.26 4.84 16.53
CA LYS A 307 4.15 4.22 17.86
C LYS A 307 4.76 2.82 17.96
N GLY A 308 5.11 2.19 16.84
CA GLY A 308 5.75 0.88 16.82
C GLY A 308 7.22 0.93 17.24
N VAL A 309 7.82 -0.24 17.37
CA VAL A 309 9.25 -0.40 17.67
C VAL A 309 10.00 -0.85 16.42
N PHE A 310 11.21 -0.33 16.21
CA PHE A 310 12.07 -0.69 15.08
C PHE A 310 12.88 -1.94 15.41
N THR A 311 12.37 -3.11 15.02
CA THR A 311 12.98 -4.41 15.34
C THR A 311 12.69 -5.45 14.27
N TYR A 312 13.24 -6.65 14.43
CA TYR A 312 12.85 -7.81 13.64
C TYR A 312 11.54 -8.39 14.14
N ASP A 313 10.63 -8.66 13.21
CA ASP A 313 9.34 -9.30 13.49
C ASP A 313 8.90 -10.14 12.29
N PHE A 314 7.94 -11.05 12.52
CA PHE A 314 7.32 -11.82 11.45
C PHE A 314 6.40 -10.96 10.58
N GLY A 315 6.34 -11.27 9.29
CA GLY A 315 5.34 -10.69 8.39
C GLY A 315 3.92 -11.26 8.63
N ASP A 316 3.83 -12.46 9.22
CA ASP A 316 2.61 -13.22 9.50
C ASP A 316 2.42 -13.49 11.00
N ALA A 317 1.20 -13.88 11.40
CA ALA A 317 0.86 -14.04 12.81
C ALA A 317 1.40 -15.34 13.46
N THR A 318 1.84 -16.33 12.70
CA THR A 318 2.23 -17.67 13.20
C THR A 318 3.68 -18.03 12.95
N GLY A 319 4.47 -17.15 12.32
CA GLY A 319 5.90 -17.31 12.11
C GLY A 319 6.28 -18.22 10.93
N TYR A 320 5.45 -18.29 9.90
CA TYR A 320 5.79 -18.99 8.65
C TYR A 320 6.70 -18.17 7.74
N THR A 321 6.71 -16.84 7.89
CA THR A 321 7.57 -15.96 7.10
C THR A 321 8.92 -15.73 7.78
N PRO A 322 9.99 -15.41 7.05
CA PRO A 322 11.22 -14.90 7.64
C PRO A 322 10.97 -13.61 8.44
N LEU A 323 11.86 -13.32 9.37
CA LEU A 323 11.84 -12.09 10.14
C LEU A 323 12.36 -10.93 9.31
N MET A 324 11.64 -9.81 9.33
CA MET A 324 12.03 -8.59 8.64
C MET A 324 12.25 -7.45 9.62
N LYS A 325 13.27 -6.64 9.39
CA LYS A 325 13.53 -5.43 10.18
C LYS A 325 12.52 -4.36 9.80
N MET A 326 11.61 -4.03 10.71
CA MET A 326 10.51 -3.10 10.45
C MET A 326 10.12 -2.29 11.69
N TYR A 327 9.33 -1.25 11.53
CA TYR A 327 8.53 -0.73 12.63
C TYR A 327 7.31 -1.61 12.80
N THR A 328 7.10 -2.16 14.00
CA THR A 328 6.03 -3.13 14.28
C THR A 328 5.29 -2.83 15.57
N LEU A 329 4.02 -3.22 15.60
CA LEU A 329 3.15 -3.26 16.79
C LEU A 329 3.08 -4.68 17.40
N GLY A 330 3.88 -5.62 16.85
CA GLY A 330 3.88 -7.04 17.18
C GLY A 330 3.03 -7.86 16.19
N HIS A 331 3.57 -9.01 15.73
CA HIS A 331 2.99 -9.83 14.64
C HIS A 331 1.62 -10.46 14.99
N ASP A 332 1.31 -10.66 16.24
CA ASP A 332 0.02 -11.17 16.71
C ASP A 332 -0.97 -10.06 17.10
N PHE A 333 -0.59 -8.78 16.97
CA PHE A 333 -1.48 -7.64 17.18
C PHE A 333 -2.65 -7.66 16.19
N MET A 334 -3.86 -7.55 16.73
CA MET A 334 -5.10 -7.53 15.95
C MET A 334 -5.69 -6.11 15.93
N PRO A 335 -5.50 -5.36 14.83
CA PRO A 335 -5.99 -3.99 14.74
C PRO A 335 -7.52 -3.88 14.88
N PRO A 336 -8.04 -2.79 15.46
CA PRO A 336 -9.47 -2.49 15.48
C PRO A 336 -10.09 -2.50 14.08
N GLY A 337 -11.40 -2.72 14.01
CA GLY A 337 -12.17 -2.86 12.77
C GLY A 337 -12.44 -1.55 12.02
N ILE A 338 -11.44 -0.66 11.90
CA ILE A 338 -11.58 0.58 11.11
C ILE A 338 -11.89 0.29 9.64
N HIS A 339 -12.57 1.24 9.00
CA HIS A 339 -13.03 1.07 7.62
C HIS A 339 -11.93 1.22 6.54
N ALA A 340 -10.80 1.85 6.86
CA ALA A 340 -9.59 1.86 6.05
C ALA A 340 -8.83 0.51 6.20
N GLY A 341 -9.47 -0.57 5.77
CA GLY A 341 -8.99 -1.94 6.00
C GLY A 341 -7.63 -2.25 5.39
N GLY A 342 -7.23 -1.54 4.32
CA GLY A 342 -5.90 -1.67 3.70
C GLY A 342 -4.76 -1.07 4.53
N LEU A 343 -5.07 -0.34 5.61
CA LEU A 343 -4.07 0.22 6.54
C LEU A 343 -3.97 -0.55 7.87
N ARG A 344 -4.71 -1.66 8.02
CA ARG A 344 -4.71 -2.51 9.23
C ARG A 344 -3.64 -3.59 9.13
N TYR A 345 -2.39 -3.22 9.29
CA TYR A 345 -1.26 -4.14 9.33
C TYR A 345 -0.33 -3.76 10.48
N HIS A 346 0.17 -4.76 11.20
CA HIS A 346 0.98 -4.58 12.39
C HIS A 346 2.37 -4.00 12.12
N GLY A 347 2.88 -4.13 10.88
CA GLY A 347 4.23 -3.75 10.49
C GLY A 347 4.28 -2.84 9.28
N THR A 348 5.48 -2.39 8.92
CA THR A 348 5.74 -1.52 7.78
C THR A 348 6.87 -2.09 6.93
N SER A 349 6.85 -1.84 5.62
CA SER A 349 7.93 -2.19 4.69
C SER A 349 9.32 -1.89 5.27
N PRO A 350 10.29 -2.81 5.20
CA PRO A 350 11.67 -2.57 5.62
C PRO A 350 12.28 -1.32 4.98
N ILE A 351 11.95 -1.02 3.71
CA ILE A 351 12.40 0.20 3.04
C ILE A 351 11.82 1.44 3.71
N VAL A 352 10.50 1.48 3.90
CA VAL A 352 9.83 2.64 4.53
C VAL A 352 10.28 2.79 5.99
N ALA A 353 10.43 1.68 6.71
CA ALA A 353 10.92 1.65 8.07
C ALA A 353 12.35 2.20 8.18
N GLN A 354 13.26 1.78 7.29
CA GLN A 354 14.64 2.29 7.27
C GLN A 354 14.69 3.79 6.92
N LEU A 355 13.92 4.23 5.90
CA LEU A 355 13.84 5.65 5.53
C LEU A 355 13.31 6.52 6.67
N TYR A 356 12.33 6.03 7.43
CA TYR A 356 11.80 6.72 8.61
C TYR A 356 12.80 6.74 9.77
N HIS A 357 13.48 5.61 10.00
CA HIS A 357 14.54 5.51 11.00
C HIS A 357 15.69 6.48 10.73
N ASP A 358 16.05 6.68 9.47
CA ASP A 358 17.10 7.60 9.01
C ASP A 358 16.61 9.06 8.89
N HIS A 359 15.37 9.36 9.31
CA HIS A 359 14.78 10.70 9.23
C HIS A 359 14.71 11.28 7.80
N LEU A 360 14.67 10.43 6.79
CA LEU A 360 14.54 10.82 5.38
C LEU A 360 13.09 11.05 4.97
N ILE A 361 12.15 10.48 5.72
CA ILE A 361 10.71 10.68 5.59
C ILE A 361 10.09 11.01 6.94
N GLU A 362 8.88 11.54 6.92
CA GLU A 362 8.06 11.82 8.09
C GLU A 362 6.89 10.83 8.18
N ALA A 363 6.29 10.69 9.35
CA ALA A 363 5.07 9.93 9.56
C ALA A 363 4.06 10.71 10.41
N GLN A 364 2.76 10.50 10.13
CA GLN A 364 1.66 11.14 10.84
C GLN A 364 0.52 10.14 11.02
N ALA A 365 -0.03 10.05 12.24
CA ALA A 365 -1.18 9.21 12.55
C ALA A 365 -2.45 10.05 12.69
N LEU A 366 -3.54 9.64 12.03
CA LEU A 366 -4.80 10.38 12.01
C LEU A 366 -6.00 9.52 12.45
N PRO A 367 -6.98 10.10 13.19
CA PRO A 367 -8.17 9.39 13.63
C PRO A 367 -9.19 9.24 12.50
N GLN A 368 -9.98 8.14 12.55
CA GLN A 368 -10.91 7.73 11.50
C GLN A 368 -11.93 8.81 11.11
N LEU A 369 -12.58 9.46 12.08
CA LEU A 369 -13.61 10.45 11.79
C LEU A 369 -13.05 11.64 11.01
N LYS A 370 -11.85 12.13 11.38
CA LYS A 370 -11.17 13.21 10.67
C LYS A 370 -10.87 12.83 9.23
N THR A 371 -10.43 11.59 8.99
CA THR A 371 -10.12 11.13 7.63
C THR A 371 -11.37 11.00 6.77
N PHE A 372 -12.48 10.49 7.31
CA PHE A 372 -13.76 10.44 6.59
C PHE A 372 -14.34 11.82 6.31
N GLU A 373 -14.26 12.76 7.25
CA GLU A 373 -14.64 14.15 7.05
C GLU A 373 -13.89 14.77 5.86
N ALA A 374 -12.57 14.61 5.83
CA ALA A 374 -11.72 15.07 4.75
C ALA A 374 -12.07 14.40 3.41
N GLY A 375 -12.34 13.09 3.41
CA GLY A 375 -12.76 12.35 2.21
C GLY A 375 -14.11 12.82 1.67
N VAL A 376 -15.08 13.08 2.53
CA VAL A 376 -16.40 13.64 2.15
C VAL A 376 -16.24 15.06 1.62
N GLN A 377 -15.42 15.90 2.27
CA GLN A 377 -15.14 17.24 1.80
C GLN A 377 -14.49 17.24 0.42
N PHE A 378 -13.48 16.37 0.22
CA PHE A 378 -12.84 16.18 -1.08
C PHE A 378 -13.86 15.76 -2.15
N ALA A 379 -14.73 14.78 -1.84
CA ALA A 379 -15.76 14.33 -2.77
C ALA A 379 -16.75 15.44 -3.16
N ARG A 380 -17.12 16.31 -2.22
CA ARG A 380 -18.00 17.45 -2.48
C ARG A 380 -17.34 18.53 -3.34
N CYS A 381 -16.03 18.71 -3.20
CA CYS A 381 -15.27 19.69 -3.99
C CYS A 381 -14.92 19.14 -5.38
N GLU A 382 -14.38 17.93 -5.46
CA GLU A 382 -13.73 17.39 -6.67
C GLU A 382 -14.57 16.32 -7.40
N GLY A 383 -15.70 15.89 -6.81
CA GLY A 383 -16.61 14.90 -7.43
C GLY A 383 -16.10 13.46 -7.38
N ILE A 384 -14.97 13.19 -6.73
CA ILE A 384 -14.37 11.86 -6.60
C ILE A 384 -14.58 11.34 -5.19
N ILE A 385 -15.21 10.19 -5.03
CA ILE A 385 -15.32 9.50 -3.74
C ILE A 385 -14.04 8.66 -3.56
N PRO A 386 -13.13 9.07 -2.66
CA PRO A 386 -11.86 8.37 -2.45
C PRO A 386 -12.06 7.09 -1.64
N ALA A 387 -11.15 6.12 -1.80
CA ALA A 387 -11.11 5.00 -0.87
C ALA A 387 -10.83 5.48 0.57
N PRO A 388 -11.35 4.83 1.63
CA PRO A 388 -11.11 5.22 3.02
C PRO A 388 -9.62 5.34 3.38
N GLU A 389 -8.76 4.55 2.75
CA GLU A 389 -7.30 4.64 2.87
C GLU A 389 -6.79 5.99 2.36
N SER A 390 -7.26 6.43 1.19
CA SER A 390 -6.85 7.70 0.57
C SER A 390 -7.24 8.92 1.41
N CYS A 391 -8.33 8.80 2.18
CA CYS A 391 -8.80 9.87 3.05
C CYS A 391 -7.74 10.31 4.08
N HIS A 392 -6.80 9.43 4.46
CA HIS A 392 -5.70 9.76 5.36
C HIS A 392 -4.75 10.78 4.73
N GLY A 393 -4.31 10.54 3.47
CA GLY A 393 -3.48 11.50 2.75
C GLY A 393 -4.20 12.82 2.47
N ILE A 394 -5.50 12.76 2.16
CA ILE A 394 -6.32 13.98 1.95
C ILE A 394 -6.41 14.80 3.23
N ALA A 395 -6.67 14.16 4.38
CA ALA A 395 -6.76 14.86 5.66
C ALA A 395 -5.46 15.56 6.05
N ALA A 396 -4.32 14.88 5.85
CA ALA A 396 -3.00 15.48 6.08
C ALA A 396 -2.72 16.65 5.13
N ALA A 397 -3.12 16.55 3.87
CA ALA A 397 -2.98 17.65 2.91
C ALA A 397 -3.87 18.86 3.25
N ILE A 398 -5.07 18.63 3.77
CA ILE A 398 -5.95 19.70 4.26
C ILE A 398 -5.33 20.39 5.47
N ASP A 399 -4.77 19.64 6.43
CA ASP A 399 -4.06 20.22 7.58
C ASP A 399 -2.90 21.12 7.13
N GLU A 400 -2.04 20.63 6.25
CA GLU A 400 -0.90 21.38 5.69
C GLU A 400 -1.40 22.66 4.96
N ALA A 401 -2.49 22.54 4.19
CA ALA A 401 -3.08 23.67 3.48
C ALA A 401 -3.62 24.75 4.43
N LEU A 402 -4.28 24.34 5.53
CA LEU A 402 -4.78 25.26 6.56
C LEU A 402 -3.64 25.93 7.35
N ASP A 403 -2.55 25.22 7.60
CA ASP A 403 -1.36 25.82 8.23
C ASP A 403 -0.67 26.79 7.29
N CYS A 404 -0.60 26.49 5.99
CA CYS A 404 -0.14 27.43 4.97
C CYS A 404 -1.04 28.67 4.86
N LYS A 405 -2.37 28.52 5.01
CA LYS A 405 -3.28 29.67 5.07
C LYS A 405 -2.95 30.62 6.24
N LYS A 406 -2.67 30.08 7.44
CA LYS A 406 -2.30 30.88 8.64
C LYS A 406 -0.98 31.62 8.43
N THR A 407 -0.02 31.00 7.75
CA THR A 407 1.34 31.56 7.55
C THR A 407 1.49 32.36 6.28
N GLY A 408 0.53 32.30 5.35
CA GLY A 408 0.63 32.90 4.01
C GLY A 408 1.60 32.20 3.07
N GLN A 409 2.13 31.02 3.45
CA GLN A 409 3.12 30.29 2.66
C GLN A 409 2.47 29.55 1.48
N ALA A 410 2.90 29.82 0.26
CA ALA A 410 2.50 29.04 -0.91
C ALA A 410 3.35 27.75 -1.01
N LYS A 411 2.70 26.61 -1.29
CA LYS A 411 3.33 25.30 -1.52
C LYS A 411 2.60 24.52 -2.62
N ASN A 412 3.31 23.60 -3.24
CA ASN A 412 2.72 22.56 -4.09
C ASN A 412 2.62 21.26 -3.29
N ILE A 413 1.41 20.81 -3.03
CA ILE A 413 1.12 19.56 -2.29
C ILE A 413 0.76 18.48 -3.30
N LEU A 414 1.35 17.27 -3.16
CA LEU A 414 0.97 16.08 -3.93
C LEU A 414 0.33 15.05 -3.01
N VAL A 415 -0.86 14.55 -3.38
CA VAL A 415 -1.57 13.50 -2.63
C VAL A 415 -1.77 12.26 -3.50
N CYS A 416 -1.53 11.08 -2.93
CA CYS A 416 -1.89 9.82 -3.56
C CYS A 416 -3.35 9.45 -3.24
N ILE A 417 -4.22 9.46 -4.25
CA ILE A 417 -5.56 8.87 -4.16
C ILE A 417 -5.46 7.42 -4.63
N THR A 418 -5.27 6.52 -3.68
CA THR A 418 -4.88 5.11 -3.90
C THR A 418 -5.93 4.27 -4.60
N GLY A 419 -7.18 4.74 -4.63
CA GLY A 419 -8.31 4.07 -5.25
C GLY A 419 -9.61 4.83 -5.03
N HIS A 420 -10.69 4.39 -5.71
CA HIS A 420 -12.03 4.91 -5.50
C HIS A 420 -12.74 4.25 -4.31
N GLY A 421 -13.74 4.94 -3.75
CA GLY A 421 -14.55 4.47 -2.63
C GLY A 421 -15.85 3.72 -3.01
N HIS A 422 -16.09 3.45 -4.31
CA HIS A 422 -17.38 2.89 -4.75
C HIS A 422 -17.69 1.50 -4.16
N PHE A 423 -16.65 0.71 -3.84
CA PHE A 423 -16.83 -0.55 -3.10
C PHE A 423 -16.88 -0.38 -1.58
N ASP A 424 -16.75 0.85 -1.09
CA ASP A 424 -16.69 1.19 0.34
C ASP A 424 -17.86 2.10 0.75
N MET A 425 -18.93 2.18 -0.06
CA MET A 425 -20.07 3.08 0.17
C MET A 425 -20.76 2.84 1.51
N THR A 426 -20.83 1.60 2.00
CA THR A 426 -21.36 1.29 3.34
C THR A 426 -20.56 2.01 4.45
N SER A 427 -19.25 2.22 4.25
CA SER A 427 -18.43 2.98 5.20
C SER A 427 -18.79 4.46 5.22
N PHE A 428 -19.04 5.05 4.04
CA PHE A 428 -19.50 6.42 3.91
C PHE A 428 -20.94 6.60 4.43
N GLU A 429 -21.83 5.65 4.14
CA GLU A 429 -23.18 5.62 4.68
C GLU A 429 -23.18 5.70 6.21
N ARG A 430 -22.42 4.83 6.87
CA ARG A 430 -22.27 4.83 8.33
C ARG A 430 -21.65 6.14 8.87
N PHE A 431 -20.66 6.69 8.16
CA PHE A 431 -20.10 7.99 8.54
C PHE A 431 -21.15 9.10 8.47
N LEU A 432 -21.91 9.19 7.38
CA LEU A 432 -22.96 10.19 7.19
C LEU A 432 -24.13 10.05 8.16
N ALA A 433 -24.40 8.81 8.61
CA ALA A 433 -25.38 8.51 9.66
C ALA A 433 -24.87 8.80 11.11
N GLY A 434 -23.59 9.17 11.27
CA GLY A 434 -22.98 9.39 12.58
C GLY A 434 -22.71 8.11 13.38
N GLU A 435 -22.62 6.97 12.69
CA GLU A 435 -22.42 5.64 13.29
C GLU A 435 -20.96 5.21 13.36
N LEU A 436 -20.04 5.97 12.78
CA LEU A 436 -18.61 5.70 12.94
C LEU A 436 -18.08 6.37 14.20
N GLU A 437 -17.08 5.74 14.80
CA GLU A 437 -16.38 6.21 15.97
C GLU A 437 -14.86 6.23 15.72
N ASN A 438 -14.14 7.00 16.53
CA ASN A 438 -12.70 6.90 16.60
C ASN A 438 -12.32 5.68 17.44
N TYR A 439 -11.24 5.02 17.06
CA TYR A 439 -10.57 4.03 17.89
C TYR A 439 -9.29 4.67 18.41
N ASP A 440 -9.13 4.68 19.72
CA ASP A 440 -7.91 5.13 20.36
C ASP A 440 -6.75 4.17 20.08
N TYR A 441 -5.52 4.64 20.29
CA TYR A 441 -4.35 3.79 20.23
C TYR A 441 -4.46 2.66 21.26
N PRO A 442 -4.49 1.38 20.84
CA PRO A 442 -4.73 0.25 21.73
C PRO A 442 -3.45 -0.15 22.49
N ALA A 443 -2.95 0.73 23.38
CA ALA A 443 -1.66 0.61 24.03
C ALA A 443 -1.45 -0.73 24.76
N GLU A 444 -2.46 -1.21 25.48
CA GLU A 444 -2.37 -2.49 26.20
C GLU A 444 -2.22 -3.68 25.27
N SER A 445 -3.04 -3.74 24.18
CA SER A 445 -2.95 -4.81 23.18
C SER A 445 -1.62 -4.81 22.46
N VAL A 446 -1.09 -3.63 22.13
CA VAL A 446 0.22 -3.48 21.50
C VAL A 446 1.33 -3.90 22.46
N GLN A 447 1.30 -3.46 23.72
CA GLN A 447 2.30 -3.88 24.70
C GLN A 447 2.29 -5.39 24.94
N GLU A 448 1.13 -6.03 24.92
CA GLU A 448 1.04 -7.49 25.04
C GLU A 448 1.66 -8.17 23.82
N SER A 449 1.32 -7.74 22.63
CA SER A 449 1.89 -8.27 21.38
C SER A 449 3.42 -8.09 21.30
N LEU A 450 3.93 -6.94 21.74
CA LEU A 450 5.39 -6.68 21.76
C LEU A 450 6.18 -7.62 22.70
N LYS A 451 5.53 -8.26 23.69
CA LYS A 451 6.21 -9.27 24.53
C LYS A 451 6.52 -10.56 23.76
N ASN A 452 5.79 -10.81 22.68
CA ASN A 452 5.90 -12.01 21.85
C ASN A 452 6.90 -11.81 20.69
N LEU A 453 7.57 -10.65 20.61
CA LEU A 453 8.60 -10.42 19.60
C LEU A 453 9.71 -11.46 19.68
N PRO A 454 10.23 -11.91 18.52
CA PRO A 454 11.36 -12.84 18.47
C PRO A 454 12.57 -12.28 19.24
N LYS A 455 13.21 -13.15 20.01
CA LYS A 455 14.44 -12.82 20.77
C LYS A 455 15.60 -13.50 20.09
N PHE A 456 16.66 -12.72 19.78
CA PHE A 456 17.91 -13.21 19.22
C PHE A 456 19.02 -13.15 20.26
#